data_18a67f5a7a071eaa12c163bf7e22e5a8
#
_entry.id   18a67f5a7a071eaa12c163bf7e22e5a8
#
_cell.length_a   1.000
_cell.length_b   1.000
_cell.length_c   1.000
_cell.angle_alpha   90.00
_cell.angle_beta   90.00
_cell.angle_gamma   90.00
#
_symmetry.space_group_name_H-M   'P 1'
#
loop_
_entity.id
_entity.type
_entity.pdbx_description
1 polymer ?
#
loop_
_entity_poly.entity_id
_entity_poly.type
_entity_poly.pdbx_seq_one_letter_code
_entity_poly.pdbx_strand_id
1 'polypeptide(L)'
;MTIYEALHLAGGVLVYGIPEFRLPKAIVQQEIDGLKKMGVDFECNMVIGKVLTIDELFEMGYEAVYVASGAGLPRFMGIPGESLKGVYSANEYLTRINLMKAYRADSK
;
A
#
# COMPACT_ATOMS: atom_id res chain seq x y z
N MET A 1 -8.03 -3.30 17.83
CA MET A 1 -6.79 -3.26 17.02
C MET A 1 -6.97 -2.27 15.87
N THR A 2 -5.97 -1.46 15.60
CA THR A 2 -5.97 -0.50 14.50
C THR A 2 -4.82 -0.81 13.55
N ILE A 3 -5.11 -0.82 12.24
CA ILE A 3 -4.11 -0.97 11.18
C ILE A 3 -3.91 0.38 10.51
N TYR A 4 -2.70 0.91 10.57
CA TYR A 4 -2.31 2.13 9.88
C TYR A 4 -1.63 1.78 8.56
N GLU A 5 -2.16 2.33 7.48
CA GLU A 5 -1.70 2.11 6.10
C GLU A 5 -1.26 3.42 5.47
N ALA A 6 -0.09 3.45 4.88
CA ALA A 6 0.44 4.64 4.24
C ALA A 6 -0.31 5.03 2.96
N LEU A 7 -0.80 4.04 2.22
CA LEU A 7 -1.52 4.25 0.96
C LEU A 7 -3.00 4.56 1.19
N HIS A 8 -3.69 4.94 0.14
CA HIS A 8 -5.13 5.29 0.21
C HIS A 8 -6.04 4.06 0.26
N LEU A 9 -5.53 2.86 -0.05
CA LEU A 9 -6.24 1.60 0.04
C LEU A 9 -5.45 0.62 0.90
N ALA A 10 -6.16 -0.14 1.73
CA ALA A 10 -5.58 -1.23 2.50
C ALA A 10 -5.30 -2.45 1.60
N GLY A 11 -4.32 -3.26 1.99
CA GLY A 11 -3.99 -4.49 1.29
C GLY A 11 -2.55 -4.58 0.79
N GLY A 12 -1.81 -3.48 0.79
CA GLY A 12 -0.39 -3.46 0.41
C GLY A 12 -0.17 -4.02 -0.98
N VAL A 13 0.84 -4.87 -1.13
CA VAL A 13 1.22 -5.46 -2.42
C VAL A 13 0.10 -6.28 -3.06
N LEU A 14 -0.82 -6.82 -2.28
CA LEU A 14 -1.98 -7.55 -2.81
C LEU A 14 -2.87 -6.63 -3.67
N VAL A 15 -2.86 -5.35 -3.39
CA VAL A 15 -3.68 -4.36 -4.09
C VAL A 15 -2.88 -3.58 -5.13
N TYR A 16 -1.69 -3.08 -4.78
CA TYR A 16 -0.92 -2.26 -5.72
C TYR A 16 0.01 -3.06 -6.62
N GLY A 17 0.46 -4.26 -6.20
CA GLY A 17 1.52 -5.00 -6.89
C GLY A 17 1.07 -6.23 -7.67
N ILE A 18 -0.06 -6.84 -7.32
CA ILE A 18 -0.55 -8.04 -8.01
C ILE A 18 -1.64 -7.65 -9.00
N PRO A 19 -1.49 -8.02 -10.30
CA PRO A 19 -2.50 -7.72 -11.31
C PRO A 19 -3.87 -8.37 -11.02
N GLU A 20 -4.92 -7.74 -11.52
CA GLU A 20 -6.31 -8.17 -11.32
C GLU A 20 -6.55 -9.62 -11.79
N PHE A 21 -5.93 -10.03 -12.88
CA PHE A 21 -6.10 -11.38 -13.42
C PHE A 21 -5.48 -12.49 -12.54
N ARG A 22 -4.59 -12.13 -11.62
CA ARG A 22 -3.98 -13.07 -10.66
C ARG A 22 -4.67 -13.05 -9.31
N LEU A 23 -5.07 -11.89 -8.86
CA LEU A 23 -5.78 -11.69 -7.60
C LEU A 23 -6.79 -10.56 -7.77
N PRO A 24 -8.06 -10.87 -8.01
CA PRO A 24 -9.11 -9.87 -8.09
C PRO A 24 -9.17 -9.01 -6.82
N LYS A 25 -9.22 -7.71 -6.96
CA LYS A 25 -9.22 -6.78 -5.83
C LYS A 25 -10.46 -6.91 -4.96
N ALA A 26 -11.56 -7.39 -5.54
CA ALA A 26 -12.77 -7.70 -4.80
C ALA A 26 -12.55 -8.75 -3.71
N ILE A 27 -11.71 -9.76 -3.97
CA ILE A 27 -11.36 -10.80 -2.97
C ILE A 27 -10.59 -10.17 -1.80
N VAL A 28 -9.61 -9.34 -2.08
CA VAL A 28 -8.84 -8.63 -1.05
C VAL A 28 -9.75 -7.73 -0.22
N GLN A 29 -10.63 -6.98 -0.86
CA GLN A 29 -11.57 -6.10 -0.18
C GLN A 29 -12.54 -6.90 0.71
N GLN A 30 -12.97 -8.07 0.26
CA GLN A 30 -13.83 -8.96 1.03
C GLN A 30 -13.13 -9.42 2.33
N GLU A 31 -11.85 -9.77 2.26
CA GLU A 31 -11.06 -10.14 3.44
C GLU A 31 -10.90 -8.95 4.40
N ILE A 32 -10.62 -7.76 3.88
CA ILE A 32 -10.52 -6.54 4.68
C ILE A 32 -11.85 -6.22 5.36
N ASP A 33 -12.96 -6.33 4.65
CA ASP A 33 -14.29 -6.12 5.21
C ASP A 33 -14.61 -7.12 6.32
N GLY A 34 -14.16 -8.37 6.16
CA GLY A 34 -14.27 -9.39 7.19
C GLY A 34 -13.52 -8.99 8.48
N LEU A 35 -12.32 -8.45 8.35
CA LEU A 35 -11.56 -7.95 9.50
C LEU A 35 -12.24 -6.75 10.15
N LYS A 36 -12.80 -5.84 9.38
CA LYS A 36 -13.58 -4.70 9.90
C LYS A 36 -14.78 -5.17 10.72
N LYS A 37 -15.47 -6.19 10.27
CA LYS A 37 -16.60 -6.81 11.00
C LYS A 37 -16.15 -7.44 12.32
N MET A 38 -14.92 -7.86 12.42
CA MET A 38 -14.32 -8.38 13.66
C MET A 38 -13.88 -7.27 14.63
N GLY A 39 -14.02 -6.01 14.27
CA GLY A 39 -13.67 -4.86 15.10
C GLY A 39 -12.28 -4.28 14.83
N VAL A 40 -11.65 -4.63 13.72
CA VAL A 40 -10.37 -4.03 13.31
C VAL A 40 -10.63 -2.71 12.59
N ASP A 41 -10.01 -1.64 13.05
CA ASP A 41 -10.06 -0.32 12.42
C ASP A 41 -8.92 -0.17 11.41
N PHE A 42 -9.22 0.42 10.25
CA PHE A 42 -8.24 0.71 9.20
C PHE A 42 -8.16 2.22 8.98
N GLU A 43 -6.96 2.77 9.18
CA GLU A 43 -6.66 4.18 8.95
C GLU A 43 -5.67 4.30 7.79
N CYS A 44 -6.19 4.63 6.62
CA CYS A 44 -5.40 4.84 5.41
C CYS A 44 -4.81 6.25 5.35
N ASN A 45 -3.88 6.46 4.44
CA ASN A 45 -3.16 7.74 4.26
C ASN A 45 -2.38 8.17 5.51
N MET A 46 -1.94 7.20 6.30
CA MET A 46 -1.22 7.42 7.56
C MET A 46 0.20 6.87 7.47
N VAL A 47 1.15 7.73 7.15
CA VAL A 47 2.57 7.37 7.10
C VAL A 47 3.14 7.47 8.51
N ILE A 48 3.27 6.33 9.18
CA ILE A 48 3.85 6.29 10.53
C ILE A 48 5.32 6.68 10.48
N GLY A 49 5.71 7.55 11.39
CA GLY A 49 7.02 8.22 11.39
C GLY A 49 6.99 9.62 10.76
N LYS A 50 5.92 9.95 10.03
CA LYS A 50 5.69 11.28 9.45
C LYS A 50 4.45 11.95 10.02
N VAL A 51 3.29 11.28 9.94
CA VAL A 51 2.01 11.79 10.47
C VAL A 51 1.95 11.57 11.98
N LEU A 52 2.31 10.36 12.43
CA LEU A 52 2.39 9.98 13.84
C LEU A 52 3.71 9.26 14.08
N THR A 53 4.33 9.52 15.21
CA THR A 53 5.48 8.73 15.67
C THR A 53 5.01 7.51 16.45
N ILE A 54 5.91 6.54 16.65
CA ILE A 54 5.61 5.37 17.49
C ILE A 54 5.34 5.79 18.92
N ASP A 55 6.09 6.77 19.44
CA ASP A 55 5.86 7.30 20.79
C ASP A 55 4.46 7.91 20.93
N GLU A 56 4.02 8.66 19.93
CA GLU A 56 2.65 9.21 19.90
C GLU A 56 1.58 8.12 19.90
N LEU A 57 1.82 6.99 19.23
CA LEU A 57 0.92 5.83 19.26
C LEU A 57 0.79 5.27 20.68
N PHE A 58 1.88 5.14 21.42
CA PHE A 58 1.82 4.71 22.81
C PHE A 58 1.11 5.75 23.70
N GLU A 59 1.30 7.03 23.45
CA GLU A 59 0.57 8.10 24.16
C GLU A 59 -0.94 8.06 23.90
N MET A 60 -1.35 7.58 22.72
CA MET A 60 -2.76 7.39 22.37
C MET A 60 -3.41 6.19 23.08
N GLY A 61 -2.63 5.39 23.81
CA GLY A 61 -3.12 4.27 24.59
C GLY A 61 -2.87 2.88 23.98
N TYR A 62 -2.16 2.78 22.87
CA TYR A 62 -1.76 1.48 22.32
C TYR A 62 -0.70 0.82 23.22
N GLU A 63 -0.90 -0.45 23.53
CA GLU A 63 0.00 -1.19 24.42
C GLU A 63 1.15 -1.85 23.67
N ALA A 64 0.97 -2.11 22.38
CA ALA A 64 1.98 -2.72 21.51
C ALA A 64 1.83 -2.22 20.07
N VAL A 65 2.93 -2.19 19.36
CA VAL A 65 2.99 -1.83 17.93
C VAL A 65 3.70 -2.94 17.17
N TYR A 66 3.00 -3.47 16.16
CA TYR A 66 3.57 -4.46 15.24
C TYR A 66 3.98 -3.76 13.93
N VAL A 67 5.27 -3.82 13.60
CA VAL A 67 5.80 -3.19 12.39
C VAL A 67 5.73 -4.16 11.23
N ALA A 68 4.88 -3.87 10.25
CA ALA A 68 4.66 -4.70 9.06
C ALA A 68 4.62 -3.83 7.79
N SER A 69 5.59 -2.91 7.68
CA SER A 69 5.63 -1.92 6.59
C SER A 69 5.96 -2.50 5.22
N GLY A 70 6.47 -3.73 5.17
CA GLY A 70 6.85 -4.38 3.92
C GLY A 70 8.13 -3.82 3.31
N ALA A 71 8.38 -4.15 2.03
CA ALA A 71 9.56 -3.75 1.28
C ALA A 71 9.16 -3.06 -0.03
N GLY A 72 8.36 -2.01 0.08
CA GLY A 72 7.78 -1.30 -1.08
C GLY A 72 8.76 -0.43 -1.86
N LEU A 73 9.97 -0.18 -1.34
CA LEU A 73 10.97 0.60 -2.06
C LEU A 73 11.59 -0.22 -3.18
N PRO A 74 11.63 0.31 -4.42
CA PRO A 74 12.22 -0.39 -5.54
C PRO A 74 13.74 -0.50 -5.40
N ARG A 75 14.30 -1.59 -5.92
CA ARG A 75 15.74 -1.73 -6.11
C ARG A 75 16.05 -1.48 -7.56
N PHE A 76 16.96 -0.55 -7.81
CA PHE A 76 17.43 -0.24 -9.15
C PHE A 76 18.66 -1.08 -9.49
N MET A 77 18.85 -1.36 -10.79
CA MET A 77 19.93 -2.21 -11.26
C MET A 77 21.27 -1.46 -11.37
N GLY A 78 21.25 -0.12 -11.41
CA GLY A 78 22.43 0.72 -11.56
C GLY A 78 23.02 0.66 -12.98
N ILE A 79 22.20 0.44 -14.00
CA ILE A 79 22.62 0.33 -15.39
C ILE A 79 22.39 1.64 -16.16
N PRO A 80 23.15 1.89 -17.25
CA PRO A 80 22.94 3.08 -18.08
C PRO A 80 21.52 3.12 -18.67
N GLY A 81 20.93 4.34 -18.69
CA GLY A 81 19.60 4.54 -19.25
C GLY A 81 18.45 4.37 -18.24
N GLU A 82 18.73 3.95 -17.03
CA GLU A 82 17.72 3.69 -16.00
C GLU A 82 16.93 4.96 -15.60
N SER A 83 17.54 6.13 -15.72
CA SER A 83 16.94 7.43 -15.43
C SER A 83 16.21 8.09 -16.59
N LEU A 84 16.16 7.43 -17.76
CA LEU A 84 15.49 7.98 -18.93
C LEU A 84 13.97 7.99 -18.75
N LYS A 85 13.32 8.95 -19.41
CA LYS A 85 11.84 9.01 -19.44
C LYS A 85 11.29 7.75 -20.08
N GLY A 86 10.26 7.19 -19.46
CA GLY A 86 9.65 5.94 -19.93
C GLY A 86 10.26 4.68 -19.31
N VAL A 87 11.30 4.81 -18.50
CA VAL A 87 11.86 3.72 -17.71
C VAL A 87 11.30 3.78 -16.30
N TYR A 88 10.64 2.72 -15.87
CA TYR A 88 9.99 2.64 -14.58
C TYR A 88 10.47 1.43 -13.79
N SER A 89 10.47 1.55 -12.47
CA SER A 89 10.58 0.37 -11.62
C SER A 89 9.29 -0.46 -11.72
N ALA A 90 9.39 -1.75 -11.48
CA ALA A 90 8.22 -2.63 -11.47
C ALA A 90 7.16 -2.15 -10.48
N ASN A 91 7.57 -1.72 -9.28
CA ASN A 91 6.67 -1.20 -8.26
C ASN A 91 5.88 0.03 -8.75
N GLU A 92 6.55 0.97 -9.37
CA GLU A 92 5.91 2.18 -9.89
C GLU A 92 4.93 1.84 -11.02
N TYR A 93 5.34 1.00 -11.94
CA TYR A 93 4.52 0.59 -13.08
C TYR A 93 3.25 -0.14 -12.60
N LEU A 94 3.40 -1.10 -11.71
CA LEU A 94 2.29 -1.87 -11.16
C LEU A 94 1.35 -1.01 -10.32
N THR A 95 1.88 -0.06 -9.56
CA THR A 95 1.08 0.89 -8.79
C THR A 95 0.21 1.75 -9.70
N ARG A 96 0.75 2.21 -10.81
CA ARG A 96 0.00 2.99 -11.82
C ARG A 96 -1.14 2.16 -12.42
N ILE A 97 -0.87 0.90 -12.73
CA ILE A 97 -1.90 0.01 -13.29
C ILE A 97 -3.00 -0.26 -12.24
N ASN A 98 -2.64 -0.66 -11.05
CA ASN A 98 -3.59 -1.18 -10.06
C ASN A 98 -4.27 -0.09 -9.24
N LEU A 99 -3.52 0.82 -8.63
CA LEU A 99 -4.08 1.88 -7.77
C LEU A 99 -4.57 3.09 -8.55
N MET A 100 -3.80 3.54 -9.53
CA MET A 100 -4.12 4.72 -10.32
C MET A 100 -5.01 4.37 -11.53
N LYS A 101 -5.27 3.08 -11.74
CA LYS A 101 -6.15 2.57 -12.79
C LYS A 101 -5.77 3.08 -14.18
N ALA A 102 -4.47 3.05 -14.50
CA ALA A 102 -3.94 3.53 -15.77
C ALA A 102 -4.47 2.77 -17.00
N TYR A 103 -5.09 1.60 -16.80
CA TYR A 103 -5.73 0.84 -17.86
C TYR A 103 -7.08 1.44 -18.32
N ARG A 104 -7.62 2.40 -17.58
CA ARG A 104 -8.91 3.04 -17.94
C ARG A 104 -8.70 4.08 -19.03
N ALA A 105 -9.64 4.13 -19.97
CA ALA A 105 -9.58 5.09 -21.07
C ALA A 105 -9.66 6.55 -20.64
N ASP A 106 -10.25 6.82 -19.47
CA ASP A 106 -10.38 8.14 -18.86
C ASP A 106 -9.24 8.48 -17.90
N SER A 107 -8.22 7.61 -17.80
CA SER A 107 -7.04 7.86 -16.96
C SER A 107 -6.16 8.94 -17.60
N LYS A 108 -5.69 9.89 -16.78
CA LYS A 108 -4.79 10.98 -17.20
C LYS A 108 -3.35 10.70 -16.77
#